data_26e7d04f49ac73907e779d7d243ea725
#
_entry.id   26e7d04f49ac73907e779d7d243ea725
#
_cell.length_a   1.000
_cell.length_b   1.000
_cell.length_c   1.000
_cell.angle_alpha   90.00
_cell.angle_beta   90.00
_cell.angle_gamma   90.00
#
_symmetry.space_group_name_H-M   'P 1'
#
loop_
_entity.id
_entity.type
_entity.pdbx_description
1 polymer ?
#
loop_
_entity_poly.entity_id
_entity_poly.type
_entity_poly.pdbx_seq_one_letter_code
_entity_poly.pdbx_strand_id
1 'polypeptide(L)'
;MKIRRLLALASLALLPLCSMQAKSQAADEGKMNQFIDDLMAKMTLQEKIGQLNLSVTGTIVTGQAKSSDIAGKITRGEVGGLFNLKGVKNIRDMQKIAVEQSRLKIPLLFGMDVIHGYETVFPIPFSLSCSWDMQAIKRSAQVAAQEASADGINWTFSPMLDICVDPRWGRMAEGSGEDPYLGSQIARAMVEGYQGTDLSAPNTVMACIKHFALYGGSEAGRDYNTVDMSRWRMFNYYMPPYKAAVDAGAMSVMTSFNTFEGIPSTANRWLLTDVLRGMWGFKGMVVTDYTAIAEMIDHGLGDLKTVSALALNAGTDMDMMSDGYLGTLAQSIAEGKVSEAAVNAACRRVLEAKWKLGLFADPYRY
;
A
#
# COMPACT_ATOMS: atom_id res chain seq x y z
N MET A 1 4.64 26.28 -46.16
CA MET A 1 4.70 27.36 -45.11
C MET A 1 3.54 27.34 -44.11
N LYS A 2 2.32 26.86 -44.44
CA LYS A 2 1.17 26.84 -43.52
C LYS A 2 1.24 25.79 -42.39
N ILE A 3 1.85 24.61 -42.59
CA ILE A 3 1.95 23.51 -41.58
C ILE A 3 2.91 23.87 -40.44
N ARG A 4 4.02 24.59 -40.72
CA ARG A 4 4.97 25.00 -39.65
C ARG A 4 4.40 26.06 -38.71
N ARG A 5 3.41 26.88 -39.15
CA ARG A 5 2.76 27.86 -38.26
C ARG A 5 1.70 27.25 -37.36
N LEU A 6 1.06 26.14 -37.76
CA LEU A 6 0.10 25.41 -36.93
C LEU A 6 0.80 24.64 -35.81
N LEU A 7 1.96 24.04 -36.06
CA LEU A 7 2.76 23.35 -35.03
C LEU A 7 3.36 24.30 -33.96
N ALA A 8 3.74 25.52 -34.39
CA ALA A 8 4.24 26.54 -33.48
C ALA A 8 3.17 27.13 -32.55
N LEU A 9 1.92 27.26 -33.04
CA LEU A 9 0.78 27.74 -32.25
C LEU A 9 0.28 26.67 -31.26
N ALA A 10 0.34 25.39 -31.63
CA ALA A 10 -0.01 24.29 -30.74
C ALA A 10 1.01 24.13 -29.56
N SER A 11 2.29 24.34 -29.83
CA SER A 11 3.33 24.28 -28.77
C SER A 11 3.27 25.50 -27.83
N LEU A 12 2.86 26.68 -28.29
CA LEU A 12 2.68 27.86 -27.43
C LEU A 12 1.45 27.77 -26.50
N ALA A 13 0.42 27.03 -26.88
CA ALA A 13 -0.82 26.85 -26.11
C ALA A 13 -0.66 25.76 -25.02
N LEU A 14 0.24 24.79 -25.18
CA LEU A 14 0.51 23.72 -24.22
C LEU A 14 1.36 24.16 -23.02
N LEU A 15 2.27 25.11 -23.21
CA LEU A 15 3.15 25.62 -22.14
C LEU A 15 2.39 26.27 -20.97
N PRO A 16 1.36 27.13 -21.16
CA PRO A 16 0.62 27.70 -20.04
C PRO A 16 -0.26 26.68 -19.31
N LEU A 17 -0.81 25.66 -19.99
CA LEU A 17 -1.60 24.61 -19.36
C LEU A 17 -0.73 23.73 -18.42
N CYS A 18 0.43 23.28 -18.87
CA CYS A 18 1.38 22.54 -18.02
C CYS A 18 1.85 23.38 -16.82
N SER A 19 2.06 24.68 -17.00
CA SER A 19 2.48 25.57 -15.90
C SER A 19 1.36 25.84 -14.89
N MET A 20 0.10 25.87 -15.33
CA MET A 20 -1.07 26.02 -14.45
C MET A 20 -1.34 24.73 -13.65
N GLN A 21 -1.23 23.56 -14.28
CA GLN A 21 -1.36 22.27 -13.58
C GLN A 21 -0.25 22.08 -12.56
N ALA A 22 1.00 22.37 -12.89
CA ALA A 22 2.12 22.27 -11.95
C ALA A 22 1.96 23.23 -10.75
N LYS A 23 1.46 24.46 -10.96
CA LYS A 23 1.17 25.42 -9.89
C LYS A 23 0.01 24.97 -9.00
N SER A 24 -1.04 24.37 -9.59
CA SER A 24 -2.18 23.84 -8.84
C SER A 24 -1.76 22.67 -7.96
N GLN A 25 -0.97 21.75 -8.51
CA GLN A 25 -0.45 20.59 -7.78
C GLN A 25 0.49 21.00 -6.63
N ALA A 26 1.40 21.93 -6.87
CA ALA A 26 2.27 22.46 -5.82
C ALA A 26 1.52 23.20 -4.71
N ALA A 27 0.42 23.90 -5.05
CA ALA A 27 -0.43 24.56 -4.06
C ALA A 27 -1.21 23.55 -3.21
N ASP A 28 -1.65 22.44 -3.78
CA ASP A 28 -2.35 21.37 -3.06
C ASP A 28 -1.40 20.58 -2.14
N GLU A 29 -0.21 20.27 -2.62
CA GLU A 29 0.86 19.69 -1.79
C GLU A 29 1.24 20.62 -0.61
N GLY A 30 1.29 21.92 -0.82
CA GLY A 30 1.53 22.89 0.24
C GLY A 30 0.44 22.87 1.33
N LYS A 31 -0.83 22.81 0.92
CA LYS A 31 -1.97 22.68 1.86
C LYS A 31 -1.94 21.35 2.62
N MET A 32 -1.66 20.26 1.92
CA MET A 32 -1.52 18.94 2.54
C MET A 32 -0.42 18.96 3.61
N ASN A 33 0.75 19.45 3.27
CA ASN A 33 1.89 19.49 4.20
C ASN A 33 1.56 20.32 5.44
N GLN A 34 1.01 21.54 5.28
CA GLN A 34 0.63 22.39 6.39
C GLN A 34 -0.42 21.71 7.29
N PHE A 35 -1.48 21.11 6.71
CA PHE A 35 -2.51 20.42 7.46
C PHE A 35 -1.94 19.25 8.27
N ILE A 36 -1.06 18.44 7.65
CA ILE A 36 -0.47 17.28 8.31
C ILE A 36 0.50 17.72 9.40
N ASP A 37 1.29 18.77 9.18
CA ASP A 37 2.18 19.34 10.21
C ASP A 37 1.38 19.81 11.43
N ASP A 38 0.31 20.56 11.22
CA ASP A 38 -0.58 21.05 12.28
C ASP A 38 -1.29 19.90 13.02
N LEU A 39 -1.66 18.83 12.32
CA LEU A 39 -2.26 17.65 12.92
C LEU A 39 -1.23 16.88 13.76
N MET A 40 -0.06 16.60 13.19
CA MET A 40 1.00 15.84 13.87
C MET A 40 1.56 16.58 15.09
N ALA A 41 1.55 17.90 15.11
CA ALA A 41 1.92 18.69 16.28
C ALA A 41 0.96 18.52 17.48
N LYS A 42 -0.29 18.09 17.22
CA LYS A 42 -1.31 17.81 18.25
C LYS A 42 -1.32 16.36 18.71
N MET A 43 -0.67 15.47 17.96
CA MET A 43 -0.66 14.02 18.24
C MET A 43 0.32 13.68 19.36
N THR A 44 -0.11 12.83 20.27
CA THR A 44 0.79 12.13 21.19
C THR A 44 1.59 11.07 20.43
N LEU A 45 2.70 10.61 21.03
CA LEU A 45 3.48 9.51 20.45
C LEU A 45 2.61 8.25 20.26
N GLN A 46 1.75 7.93 21.23
CA GLN A 46 0.85 6.77 21.14
C GLN A 46 -0.13 6.87 19.98
N GLU A 47 -0.68 8.05 19.72
CA GLU A 47 -1.57 8.27 18.57
C GLU A 47 -0.84 8.20 17.23
N LYS A 48 0.43 8.64 17.18
CA LYS A 48 1.27 8.46 15.97
C LYS A 48 1.56 6.99 15.70
N ILE A 49 1.92 6.22 16.73
CA ILE A 49 2.10 4.76 16.65
C ILE A 49 0.78 4.08 16.25
N GLY A 50 -0.34 4.53 16.80
CA GLY A 50 -1.66 4.00 16.47
C GLY A 50 -2.00 4.12 14.98
N GLN A 51 -1.58 5.19 14.29
CA GLN A 51 -1.76 5.31 12.84
C GLN A 51 -1.01 4.23 12.04
N LEU A 52 0.02 3.61 12.63
CA LEU A 52 0.81 2.55 12.01
C LEU A 52 0.22 1.16 12.22
N ASN A 53 -0.97 1.03 12.81
CA ASN A 53 -1.61 -0.23 13.14
C ASN A 53 -2.80 -0.51 12.23
N LEU A 54 -2.75 -1.64 11.51
CA LEU A 54 -3.81 -2.15 10.64
C LEU A 54 -4.41 -3.42 11.25
N SER A 55 -5.67 -3.32 11.68
CA SER A 55 -6.34 -4.38 12.44
C SER A 55 -7.52 -4.97 11.66
N VAL A 56 -7.98 -6.15 12.08
CA VAL A 56 -9.19 -6.82 11.56
C VAL A 56 -10.33 -6.69 12.57
N THR A 57 -11.57 -6.66 12.07
CA THR A 57 -12.77 -6.58 12.93
C THR A 57 -13.42 -7.94 13.21
N GLY A 58 -12.96 -9.02 12.55
CA GLY A 58 -13.42 -10.39 12.80
C GLY A 58 -14.62 -10.85 12.00
N THR A 59 -15.14 -10.07 11.03
CA THR A 59 -16.26 -10.50 10.16
C THR A 59 -15.80 -11.42 9.03
N ILE A 60 -14.59 -11.19 8.51
CA ILE A 60 -13.94 -12.08 7.53
C ILE A 60 -12.59 -12.45 8.14
N VAL A 61 -12.38 -13.73 8.43
CA VAL A 61 -11.15 -14.23 9.05
C VAL A 61 -10.27 -14.84 7.97
N THR A 62 -9.14 -14.19 7.70
CA THR A 62 -8.14 -14.66 6.73
C THR A 62 -6.84 -15.12 7.39
N GLY A 63 -6.82 -15.32 8.70
CA GLY A 63 -5.63 -15.76 9.43
C GLY A 63 -5.95 -16.09 10.88
N GLN A 64 -4.95 -16.46 11.67
CA GLN A 64 -5.11 -16.93 13.05
C GLN A 64 -5.08 -15.80 14.09
N ALA A 65 -4.47 -14.64 13.76
CA ALA A 65 -4.39 -13.52 14.68
C ALA A 65 -5.75 -12.84 14.86
N LYS A 66 -6.07 -12.51 16.11
CA LYS A 66 -7.35 -11.88 16.49
C LYS A 66 -7.08 -10.50 17.08
N SER A 67 -7.90 -9.52 16.68
CA SER A 67 -7.97 -8.23 17.35
C SER A 67 -9.08 -8.23 18.39
N SER A 68 -8.83 -7.63 19.54
CA SER A 68 -9.81 -7.41 20.60
C SER A 68 -10.02 -5.93 20.83
N ASP A 69 -11.18 -5.54 21.39
CA ASP A 69 -11.53 -4.16 21.75
C ASP A 69 -11.30 -3.13 20.62
N ILE A 70 -11.70 -3.47 19.39
CA ILE A 70 -11.47 -2.61 18.22
C ILE A 70 -12.10 -1.22 18.40
N ALA A 71 -13.33 -1.13 18.92
CA ALA A 71 -13.99 0.14 19.14
C ALA A 71 -13.23 1.01 20.16
N GLY A 72 -12.75 0.41 21.26
CA GLY A 72 -11.93 1.09 22.23
C GLY A 72 -10.57 1.52 21.66
N LYS A 73 -9.89 0.65 20.92
CA LYS A 73 -8.63 1.01 20.22
C LYS A 73 -8.84 2.19 19.27
N ILE A 74 -9.92 2.22 18.48
CA ILE A 74 -10.23 3.34 17.58
C ILE A 74 -10.45 4.62 18.38
N THR A 75 -11.25 4.57 19.46
CA THR A 75 -11.53 5.73 20.32
C THR A 75 -10.24 6.32 20.93
N ARG A 76 -9.28 5.45 21.31
CA ARG A 76 -7.98 5.89 21.85
C ARG A 76 -6.98 6.34 20.75
N GLY A 77 -7.35 6.23 19.46
CA GLY A 77 -6.46 6.58 18.36
C GLY A 77 -5.35 5.56 18.08
N GLU A 78 -5.56 4.30 18.46
CA GLU A 78 -4.60 3.19 18.35
C GLU A 78 -4.74 2.37 17.05
N VAL A 79 -5.56 2.84 16.10
CA VAL A 79 -5.84 2.16 14.82
C VAL A 79 -5.78 3.17 13.67
N GLY A 80 -4.92 2.91 12.70
CA GLY A 80 -4.81 3.69 11.47
C GLY A 80 -5.74 3.22 10.36
N GLY A 81 -6.06 1.93 10.34
CA GLY A 81 -6.95 1.32 9.36
C GLY A 81 -7.51 -0.01 9.84
N LEU A 82 -8.55 -0.46 9.17
CA LEU A 82 -9.16 -1.78 9.32
C LEU A 82 -9.13 -2.49 7.97
N PHE A 83 -9.11 -3.81 7.97
CA PHE A 83 -9.24 -4.59 6.76
C PHE A 83 -10.19 -5.77 6.93
N ASN A 84 -10.64 -6.34 5.80
CA ASN A 84 -11.60 -7.43 5.76
C ASN A 84 -12.93 -7.12 6.49
N LEU A 85 -13.33 -5.86 6.47
CA LEU A 85 -14.65 -5.43 6.91
C LEU A 85 -15.50 -5.15 5.67
N LYS A 86 -16.65 -5.80 5.56
CA LYS A 86 -17.60 -5.65 4.44
C LYS A 86 -18.92 -5.08 4.91
N GLY A 87 -19.57 -4.34 4.01
CA GLY A 87 -20.88 -3.75 4.19
C GLY A 87 -20.85 -2.30 4.64
N VAL A 88 -21.49 -1.44 3.85
CA VAL A 88 -21.57 0.02 4.06
C VAL A 88 -21.87 0.39 5.50
N LYS A 89 -22.87 -0.27 6.12
CA LYS A 89 -23.25 0.02 7.51
C LYS A 89 -22.10 -0.24 8.48
N ASN A 90 -21.45 -1.41 8.37
CA ASN A 90 -20.37 -1.80 9.26
C ASN A 90 -19.16 -0.85 9.14
N ILE A 91 -18.80 -0.50 7.91
CA ILE A 91 -17.70 0.43 7.61
C ILE A 91 -18.01 1.81 8.16
N ARG A 92 -19.22 2.33 7.91
CA ARG A 92 -19.64 3.63 8.44
C ARG A 92 -19.70 3.67 9.96
N ASP A 93 -20.14 2.60 10.62
CA ASP A 93 -20.16 2.52 12.08
C ASP A 93 -18.74 2.62 12.67
N MET A 94 -17.75 1.93 12.09
CA MET A 94 -16.34 2.05 12.53
C MET A 94 -15.75 3.43 12.22
N GLN A 95 -16.02 3.97 11.03
CA GLN A 95 -15.60 5.32 10.68
C GLN A 95 -16.19 6.36 11.62
N LYS A 96 -17.45 6.20 12.00
CA LYS A 96 -18.14 7.09 12.95
C LYS A 96 -17.44 7.12 14.32
N ILE A 97 -17.03 5.96 14.84
CA ILE A 97 -16.25 5.91 16.07
C ILE A 97 -14.95 6.74 15.91
N ALA A 98 -14.24 6.58 14.81
CA ALA A 98 -12.99 7.29 14.57
C ALA A 98 -13.18 8.82 14.51
N VAL A 99 -14.17 9.31 13.76
CA VAL A 99 -14.33 10.75 13.50
C VAL A 99 -15.21 11.49 14.50
N GLU A 100 -16.00 10.78 15.30
CA GLU A 100 -16.89 11.42 16.31
C GLU A 100 -16.41 11.20 17.74
N GLN A 101 -15.82 10.02 18.06
CA GLN A 101 -15.50 9.62 19.42
C GLN A 101 -14.00 9.69 19.77
N SER A 102 -13.10 9.66 18.75
CA SER A 102 -11.67 9.82 19.03
C SER A 102 -11.31 11.32 19.21
N ARG A 103 -10.22 11.57 19.93
CA ARG A 103 -9.76 12.93 20.26
C ARG A 103 -9.41 13.78 19.04
N LEU A 104 -8.73 13.20 18.06
CA LEU A 104 -8.24 13.92 16.87
C LEU A 104 -9.11 13.74 15.63
N LYS A 105 -10.10 12.87 15.69
CA LYS A 105 -11.07 12.65 14.61
C LYS A 105 -10.42 12.24 13.29
N ILE A 106 -9.32 11.49 13.36
CA ILE A 106 -8.60 11.02 12.18
C ILE A 106 -9.38 9.86 11.54
N PRO A 107 -9.77 9.94 10.26
CA PRO A 107 -10.50 8.87 9.58
C PRO A 107 -9.65 7.61 9.40
N LEU A 108 -10.31 6.46 9.32
CA LEU A 108 -9.67 5.15 9.09
C LEU A 108 -9.48 4.88 7.59
N LEU A 109 -8.44 4.11 7.27
CA LEU A 109 -8.34 3.38 6.01
C LEU A 109 -9.16 2.08 6.12
N PHE A 110 -9.81 1.67 5.03
CA PHE A 110 -10.50 0.38 4.92
C PHE A 110 -9.93 -0.42 3.77
N GLY A 111 -9.18 -1.47 4.11
CA GLY A 111 -8.47 -2.33 3.18
C GLY A 111 -9.19 -3.65 2.91
N MET A 112 -9.03 -4.18 1.69
CA MET A 112 -9.50 -5.52 1.33
C MET A 112 -8.70 -6.10 0.15
N ASP A 113 -8.58 -7.42 0.10
CA ASP A 113 -8.08 -8.13 -1.06
C ASP A 113 -9.13 -8.14 -2.17
N VAL A 114 -8.98 -7.24 -3.14
CA VAL A 114 -9.82 -7.16 -4.34
C VAL A 114 -8.96 -7.58 -5.53
N ILE A 115 -8.71 -8.89 -5.64
CA ILE A 115 -7.69 -9.43 -6.57
C ILE A 115 -8.25 -9.61 -7.98
N HIS A 116 -9.49 -10.11 -8.13
CA HIS A 116 -10.13 -10.34 -9.41
C HIS A 116 -11.62 -9.99 -9.41
N GLY A 117 -11.92 -8.78 -8.94
CA GLY A 117 -13.25 -8.24 -8.76
C GLY A 117 -13.66 -8.15 -7.30
N TYR A 118 -14.81 -7.51 -7.05
CA TYR A 118 -15.39 -7.33 -5.72
C TYR A 118 -16.74 -8.04 -5.62
N GLU A 119 -17.81 -7.50 -6.19
CA GLU A 119 -19.09 -8.21 -6.39
C GLU A 119 -19.13 -8.93 -7.74
N THR A 120 -18.66 -8.27 -8.81
CA THR A 120 -18.43 -8.90 -10.11
C THR A 120 -17.15 -9.72 -10.05
N VAL A 121 -17.27 -11.04 -10.22
CA VAL A 121 -16.11 -11.95 -10.26
C VAL A 121 -15.55 -11.98 -11.68
N PHE A 122 -14.34 -11.46 -11.84
CA PHE A 122 -13.55 -11.56 -13.08
C PHE A 122 -12.71 -12.84 -13.08
N PRO A 123 -12.20 -13.30 -14.25
CA PRO A 123 -11.19 -14.34 -14.28
C PRO A 123 -10.01 -14.02 -13.37
N ILE A 124 -9.38 -15.03 -12.81
CA ILE A 124 -8.15 -14.82 -11.98
C ILE A 124 -7.08 -14.06 -12.76
N PRO A 125 -6.19 -13.30 -12.11
CA PRO A 125 -5.21 -12.45 -12.77
C PRO A 125 -4.36 -13.19 -13.80
N PHE A 126 -3.97 -14.43 -13.51
CA PHE A 126 -3.24 -15.28 -14.47
C PHE A 126 -4.04 -15.54 -15.77
N SER A 127 -5.35 -15.77 -15.67
CA SER A 127 -6.21 -15.93 -16.84
C SER A 127 -6.44 -14.61 -17.58
N LEU A 128 -6.59 -13.49 -16.84
CA LEU A 128 -6.68 -12.16 -17.44
C LEU A 128 -5.43 -11.82 -18.25
N SER A 129 -4.25 -12.20 -17.76
CA SER A 129 -2.97 -11.96 -18.46
C SER A 129 -2.93 -12.63 -19.83
N CYS A 130 -3.58 -13.78 -19.99
CA CYS A 130 -3.66 -14.52 -21.26
C CYS A 130 -4.47 -13.77 -22.34
N SER A 131 -5.26 -12.78 -21.99
CA SER A 131 -6.00 -11.95 -22.95
C SER A 131 -5.11 -11.00 -23.72
N TRP A 132 -4.02 -10.55 -23.15
CA TRP A 132 -3.14 -9.49 -23.68
C TRP A 132 -3.86 -8.15 -23.94
N ASP A 133 -5.09 -8.02 -23.44
CA ASP A 133 -5.93 -6.83 -23.61
C ASP A 133 -5.80 -5.91 -22.38
N MET A 134 -4.86 -4.96 -22.46
CA MET A 134 -4.62 -3.99 -21.38
C MET A 134 -5.82 -3.11 -21.08
N GLN A 135 -6.70 -2.87 -22.07
CA GLN A 135 -7.90 -2.06 -21.86
C GLN A 135 -8.94 -2.85 -21.05
N ALA A 136 -9.17 -4.11 -21.40
CA ALA A 136 -10.05 -4.99 -20.65
C ALA A 136 -9.55 -5.20 -19.21
N ILE A 137 -8.23 -5.41 -19.02
CA ILE A 137 -7.61 -5.55 -17.68
C ILE A 137 -7.77 -4.26 -16.87
N LYS A 138 -7.50 -3.09 -17.45
CA LYS A 138 -7.76 -1.80 -16.81
C LYS A 138 -9.24 -1.62 -16.45
N ARG A 139 -10.14 -2.01 -17.35
CA ARG A 139 -11.59 -1.92 -17.12
C ARG A 139 -12.06 -2.83 -15.99
N SER A 140 -11.51 -4.05 -15.85
CA SER A 140 -11.84 -4.94 -14.73
C SER A 140 -11.44 -4.32 -13.39
N ALA A 141 -10.26 -3.70 -13.31
CA ALA A 141 -9.80 -2.98 -12.12
C ALA A 141 -10.70 -1.76 -11.80
N GLN A 142 -11.16 -1.02 -12.82
CA GLN A 142 -12.10 0.09 -12.63
C GLN A 142 -13.45 -0.37 -12.07
N VAL A 143 -14.00 -1.47 -12.59
CA VAL A 143 -15.26 -2.01 -12.08
C VAL A 143 -15.09 -2.48 -10.64
N ALA A 144 -14.02 -3.21 -10.34
CA ALA A 144 -13.69 -3.64 -9.00
C ALA A 144 -13.54 -2.46 -8.01
N ALA A 145 -12.88 -1.36 -8.44
CA ALA A 145 -12.77 -0.15 -7.65
C ALA A 145 -14.13 0.52 -7.38
N GLN A 146 -14.98 0.61 -8.42
CA GLN A 146 -16.33 1.18 -8.29
C GLN A 146 -17.20 0.39 -7.31
N GLU A 147 -17.16 -0.93 -7.37
CA GLU A 147 -17.94 -1.79 -6.48
C GLU A 147 -17.40 -1.76 -5.04
N ALA A 148 -16.08 -1.88 -4.87
CA ALA A 148 -15.43 -1.84 -3.56
C ALA A 148 -15.63 -0.48 -2.87
N SER A 149 -15.47 0.61 -3.60
CA SER A 149 -15.68 1.96 -3.06
C SER A 149 -17.14 2.23 -2.69
N ALA A 150 -18.09 1.69 -3.45
CA ALA A 150 -19.51 1.78 -3.13
C ALA A 150 -19.87 1.06 -1.82
N ASP A 151 -19.11 0.05 -1.41
CA ASP A 151 -19.25 -0.63 -0.12
C ASP A 151 -18.43 0.04 1.02
N GLY A 152 -17.66 1.08 0.71
CA GLY A 152 -16.88 1.86 1.67
C GLY A 152 -15.40 1.51 1.73
N ILE A 153 -14.91 0.56 0.92
CA ILE A 153 -13.49 0.22 0.81
C ILE A 153 -12.77 1.37 0.09
N ASN A 154 -11.63 1.81 0.62
CA ASN A 154 -10.82 2.87 0.02
C ASN A 154 -9.39 2.43 -0.29
N TRP A 155 -9.05 1.18 0.01
CA TRP A 155 -7.72 0.60 -0.18
C TRP A 155 -7.84 -0.86 -0.61
N THR A 156 -7.22 -1.24 -1.75
CA THR A 156 -7.15 -2.64 -2.20
C THR A 156 -5.74 -3.18 -2.07
N PHE A 157 -5.60 -4.46 -1.65
CA PHE A 157 -4.33 -5.17 -1.63
C PHE A 157 -4.07 -5.85 -2.98
N SER A 158 -4.06 -5.06 -4.02
CA SER A 158 -3.89 -5.45 -5.44
C SER A 158 -3.28 -4.27 -6.22
N PRO A 159 -2.54 -4.54 -7.33
CA PRO A 159 -2.27 -5.82 -7.98
C PRO A 159 -1.13 -6.61 -7.32
N MET A 160 -1.18 -7.95 -7.48
CA MET A 160 -0.06 -8.83 -7.20
C MET A 160 0.85 -8.88 -8.41
N LEU A 161 2.13 -8.53 -8.21
CA LEU A 161 3.09 -8.26 -9.28
C LEU A 161 4.29 -9.22 -9.30
N ASP A 162 4.23 -10.26 -8.47
CA ASP A 162 5.28 -11.26 -8.39
C ASP A 162 5.41 -12.01 -9.71
N ILE A 163 6.59 -11.93 -10.32
CA ILE A 163 6.96 -12.80 -11.43
C ILE A 163 7.10 -14.22 -10.88
N CYS A 164 6.38 -15.15 -11.47
CA CYS A 164 6.43 -16.57 -11.11
C CYS A 164 6.90 -17.41 -12.29
N VAL A 165 8.04 -18.08 -12.13
CA VAL A 165 8.60 -19.00 -13.13
C VAL A 165 8.30 -20.45 -12.77
N ASP A 166 8.20 -20.76 -11.49
CA ASP A 166 7.91 -22.10 -10.99
C ASP A 166 6.43 -22.29 -10.70
N PRO A 167 5.68 -23.05 -11.52
CA PRO A 167 4.24 -23.21 -11.37
C PRO A 167 3.83 -24.00 -10.11
N ARG A 168 4.76 -24.56 -9.37
CA ARG A 168 4.51 -25.19 -8.08
C ARG A 168 4.16 -24.17 -7.00
N TRP A 169 4.56 -22.90 -7.17
CA TRP A 169 4.13 -21.83 -6.29
C TRP A 169 2.64 -21.51 -6.51
N GLY A 170 1.80 -21.88 -5.53
CA GLY A 170 0.33 -21.83 -5.67
C GLY A 170 -0.23 -20.43 -5.90
N ARG A 171 0.48 -19.38 -5.47
CA ARG A 171 0.06 -17.99 -5.65
C ARG A 171 0.30 -17.44 -7.07
N MET A 172 0.85 -18.23 -7.97
CA MET A 172 0.95 -17.87 -9.40
C MET A 172 -0.42 -17.45 -9.97
N ALA A 173 -1.51 -18.02 -9.46
CA ALA A 173 -2.87 -17.69 -9.86
C ALA A 173 -3.25 -16.20 -9.63
N GLU A 174 -2.63 -15.53 -8.66
CA GLU A 174 -2.88 -14.14 -8.31
C GLU A 174 -2.11 -13.15 -9.20
N GLY A 175 -1.09 -13.61 -9.94
CA GLY A 175 -0.19 -12.77 -10.74
C GLY A 175 -0.41 -12.87 -12.23
N SER A 176 0.48 -12.24 -13.00
CA SER A 176 0.43 -12.17 -14.46
C SER A 176 1.35 -13.17 -15.19
N GLY A 177 1.97 -14.09 -14.45
CA GLY A 177 2.85 -15.11 -15.01
C GLY A 177 4.34 -14.77 -14.96
N GLU A 178 5.10 -15.25 -15.95
CA GLU A 178 6.57 -15.23 -15.92
C GLU A 178 7.22 -14.09 -16.72
N ASP A 179 6.48 -13.42 -17.61
CA ASP A 179 7.04 -12.40 -18.49
C ASP A 179 7.09 -11.02 -17.82
N PRO A 180 8.29 -10.43 -17.60
CA PRO A 180 8.42 -9.15 -16.93
C PRO A 180 7.88 -7.97 -17.73
N TYR A 181 7.86 -8.03 -19.07
CA TYR A 181 7.30 -6.96 -19.88
C TYR A 181 5.78 -6.98 -19.83
N LEU A 182 5.14 -8.12 -20.04
CA LEU A 182 3.69 -8.27 -19.91
C LEU A 182 3.23 -7.91 -18.50
N GLY A 183 3.92 -8.42 -17.48
CA GLY A 183 3.66 -8.08 -16.08
C GLY A 183 3.74 -6.58 -15.82
N SER A 184 4.69 -5.87 -16.42
CA SER A 184 4.82 -4.41 -16.31
C SER A 184 3.67 -3.65 -16.96
N GLN A 185 3.17 -4.10 -18.13
CA GLN A 185 2.01 -3.49 -18.78
C GLN A 185 0.73 -3.70 -17.95
N ILE A 186 0.53 -4.91 -17.44
CA ILE A 186 -0.60 -5.25 -16.56
C ILE A 186 -0.54 -4.45 -15.27
N ALA A 187 0.63 -4.36 -14.62
CA ALA A 187 0.83 -3.58 -13.42
C ALA A 187 0.36 -2.13 -13.59
N ARG A 188 0.78 -1.48 -14.68
CA ARG A 188 0.35 -0.13 -15.03
C ARG A 188 -1.17 -0.05 -15.24
N ALA A 189 -1.72 -0.95 -16.06
CA ALA A 189 -3.15 -0.96 -16.36
C ALA A 189 -4.01 -1.12 -15.11
N MET A 190 -3.63 -2.00 -14.19
CA MET A 190 -4.36 -2.23 -12.94
C MET A 190 -4.25 -1.05 -11.97
N VAL A 191 -3.05 -0.49 -11.75
CA VAL A 191 -2.87 0.70 -10.89
C VAL A 191 -3.71 1.87 -11.40
N GLU A 192 -3.61 2.16 -12.71
CA GLU A 192 -4.42 3.21 -13.34
C GLU A 192 -5.94 2.90 -13.28
N GLY A 193 -6.32 1.63 -13.34
CA GLY A 193 -7.70 1.20 -13.20
C GLY A 193 -8.26 1.44 -11.80
N TYR A 194 -7.55 1.02 -10.76
CA TYR A 194 -7.96 1.21 -9.38
C TYR A 194 -7.96 2.67 -8.94
N GLN A 195 -6.91 3.42 -9.25
CA GLN A 195 -6.71 4.78 -8.74
C GLN A 195 -7.30 5.87 -9.63
N GLY A 196 -7.61 5.56 -10.89
CA GLY A 196 -8.09 6.55 -11.84
C GLY A 196 -7.07 7.68 -12.06
N THR A 197 -7.57 8.84 -12.42
CA THR A 197 -6.80 10.10 -12.58
C THR A 197 -6.84 11.00 -11.36
N ASP A 198 -7.78 10.75 -10.45
CA ASP A 198 -7.98 11.45 -9.18
C ASP A 198 -8.32 10.42 -8.09
N LEU A 199 -7.35 10.14 -7.23
CA LEU A 199 -7.52 9.17 -6.14
C LEU A 199 -8.57 9.62 -5.11
N SER A 200 -8.89 10.91 -5.06
CA SER A 200 -9.95 11.43 -4.19
C SER A 200 -11.36 11.25 -4.77
N ALA A 201 -11.52 10.75 -5.99
CA ALA A 201 -12.83 10.45 -6.55
C ALA A 201 -13.52 9.28 -5.83
N PRO A 202 -14.85 9.35 -5.60
CA PRO A 202 -15.56 8.36 -4.78
C PRO A 202 -15.70 6.97 -5.41
N ASN A 203 -15.25 6.80 -6.64
CA ASN A 203 -15.29 5.54 -7.40
C ASN A 203 -13.89 4.94 -7.67
N THR A 204 -12.89 5.36 -6.89
CA THR A 204 -11.51 4.87 -6.95
C THR A 204 -11.11 4.27 -5.61
N VAL A 205 -10.06 3.45 -5.61
CA VAL A 205 -9.43 2.92 -4.41
C VAL A 205 -7.91 3.02 -4.52
N MET A 206 -7.23 3.20 -3.40
CA MET A 206 -5.78 3.17 -3.34
C MET A 206 -5.27 1.78 -3.68
N ALA A 207 -4.40 1.64 -4.67
CA ALA A 207 -3.73 0.39 -5.02
C ALA A 207 -2.59 0.08 -4.04
N CYS A 208 -2.42 -1.21 -3.73
CA CYS A 208 -1.30 -1.73 -2.96
C CYS A 208 -0.59 -2.81 -3.77
N ILE A 209 0.56 -2.48 -4.31
CA ILE A 209 1.34 -3.43 -5.10
C ILE A 209 2.04 -4.43 -4.19
N LYS A 210 1.94 -5.72 -4.52
CA LYS A 210 2.41 -6.81 -3.67
C LYS A 210 3.00 -7.96 -4.48
N HIS A 211 3.85 -8.77 -3.90
CA HIS A 211 4.48 -8.63 -2.58
C HIS A 211 5.93 -8.19 -2.77
N PHE A 212 6.32 -7.08 -2.23
CA PHE A 212 7.61 -6.46 -2.49
C PHE A 212 8.69 -7.02 -1.54
N ALA A 213 9.62 -7.87 -2.04
CA ALA A 213 9.71 -8.25 -3.43
C ALA A 213 10.21 -9.69 -3.60
N LEU A 214 10.14 -10.16 -4.85
CA LEU A 214 10.72 -11.42 -5.29
C LEU A 214 9.99 -12.69 -4.84
N TYR A 215 8.80 -12.58 -4.27
CA TYR A 215 8.11 -13.69 -3.61
C TYR A 215 7.82 -14.87 -4.57
N GLY A 216 7.53 -14.61 -5.84
CA GLY A 216 7.36 -15.63 -6.88
C GLY A 216 8.64 -16.34 -7.29
N GLY A 217 9.81 -15.91 -6.79
CA GLY A 217 11.11 -16.54 -6.99
C GLY A 217 11.54 -17.49 -5.88
N SER A 218 10.62 -17.88 -4.98
CA SER A 218 10.89 -18.77 -3.85
C SER A 218 11.50 -20.10 -4.29
N GLU A 219 12.51 -20.56 -3.57
CA GLU A 219 13.20 -21.81 -3.89
C GLU A 219 12.24 -23.01 -3.90
N ALA A 220 12.37 -23.83 -4.93
CA ALA A 220 11.56 -25.01 -5.21
C ALA A 220 10.04 -24.72 -5.35
N GLY A 221 9.65 -23.47 -5.62
CA GLY A 221 8.25 -23.05 -5.70
C GLY A 221 7.49 -23.18 -4.37
N ARG A 222 8.20 -23.22 -3.25
CA ARG A 222 7.57 -23.33 -1.93
C ARG A 222 7.20 -21.96 -1.40
N ASP A 223 5.95 -21.81 -1.02
CA ASP A 223 5.48 -20.59 -0.38
C ASP A 223 6.24 -20.31 0.92
N TYR A 224 6.48 -19.04 1.24
CA TYR A 224 7.28 -18.57 2.38
C TYR A 224 8.79 -18.91 2.33
N ASN A 225 9.26 -19.61 1.31
CA ASN A 225 10.67 -20.01 1.26
C ASN A 225 11.59 -18.85 0.89
N THR A 226 12.87 -19.07 1.14
CA THR A 226 13.98 -18.16 0.78
C THR A 226 14.02 -17.90 -0.72
N VAL A 227 14.43 -16.69 -1.07
CA VAL A 227 14.80 -16.31 -2.43
C VAL A 227 16.29 -16.07 -2.48
N ASP A 228 16.97 -16.77 -3.40
CA ASP A 228 18.38 -16.55 -3.72
C ASP A 228 18.54 -16.32 -5.22
N MET A 229 19.00 -15.13 -5.56
CA MET A 229 19.30 -14.76 -6.95
C MET A 229 20.26 -13.58 -7.01
N SER A 230 20.97 -13.47 -8.13
CA SER A 230 21.81 -12.29 -8.37
C SER A 230 20.97 -11.02 -8.49
N ARG A 231 21.52 -9.88 -8.07
CA ARG A 231 20.88 -8.56 -8.26
C ARG A 231 20.63 -8.24 -9.72
N TRP A 232 21.46 -8.75 -10.64
CA TRP A 232 21.22 -8.62 -12.09
C TRP A 232 19.88 -9.27 -12.47
N ARG A 233 19.64 -10.52 -12.06
CA ARG A 233 18.38 -11.24 -12.32
C ARG A 233 17.21 -10.54 -11.65
N MET A 234 17.39 -10.12 -10.42
CA MET A 234 16.40 -9.34 -9.67
C MET A 234 15.92 -8.13 -10.47
N PHE A 235 16.82 -7.20 -10.82
CA PHE A 235 16.45 -5.95 -11.47
C PHE A 235 15.97 -6.12 -12.91
N ASN A 236 16.47 -7.11 -13.64
CA ASN A 236 16.10 -7.29 -15.04
C ASN A 236 14.87 -8.20 -15.24
N TYR A 237 14.50 -8.97 -14.23
CA TYR A 237 13.46 -9.97 -14.39
C TYR A 237 12.32 -9.85 -13.39
N TYR A 238 12.61 -9.75 -12.10
CA TYR A 238 11.56 -9.77 -11.06
C TYR A 238 11.03 -8.37 -10.68
N MET A 239 11.86 -7.35 -10.77
CA MET A 239 11.52 -6.00 -10.32
C MET A 239 10.80 -5.10 -11.35
N PRO A 240 10.85 -5.34 -12.68
CA PRO A 240 10.23 -4.45 -13.66
C PRO A 240 8.74 -4.19 -13.44
N PRO A 241 7.88 -5.18 -13.08
CA PRO A 241 6.46 -4.91 -12.82
C PRO A 241 6.23 -3.95 -11.65
N TYR A 242 7.01 -4.08 -10.56
CA TYR A 242 6.92 -3.16 -9.43
C TYR A 242 7.33 -1.73 -9.80
N LYS A 243 8.44 -1.62 -10.57
CA LYS A 243 8.89 -0.31 -11.05
C LYS A 243 7.84 0.36 -11.94
N ALA A 244 7.22 -0.42 -12.84
CA ALA A 244 6.16 0.07 -13.72
C ALA A 244 4.92 0.55 -12.92
N ALA A 245 4.56 -0.16 -11.84
CA ALA A 245 3.47 0.24 -10.95
C ALA A 245 3.81 1.50 -10.14
N VAL A 246 5.05 1.64 -9.65
CA VAL A 246 5.51 2.87 -8.98
C VAL A 246 5.45 4.05 -9.95
N ASP A 247 5.90 3.87 -11.20
CA ASP A 247 5.84 4.90 -12.25
C ASP A 247 4.41 5.24 -12.66
N ALA A 248 3.47 4.30 -12.54
CA ALA A 248 2.04 4.53 -12.73
C ALA A 248 1.36 5.22 -11.53
N GLY A 249 2.12 5.51 -10.46
CA GLY A 249 1.64 6.25 -9.31
C GLY A 249 1.00 5.40 -8.20
N ALA A 250 1.34 4.12 -8.10
CA ALA A 250 0.88 3.28 -6.98
C ALA A 250 1.17 3.97 -5.64
N MET A 251 0.17 4.03 -4.76
CA MET A 251 0.25 4.79 -3.51
C MET A 251 0.62 3.97 -2.29
N SER A 252 0.57 2.63 -2.39
CA SER A 252 1.05 1.76 -1.32
C SER A 252 1.74 0.50 -1.85
N VAL A 253 2.59 -0.06 -1.01
CA VAL A 253 3.38 -1.27 -1.28
C VAL A 253 3.22 -2.21 -0.09
N MET A 254 3.03 -3.50 -0.33
CA MET A 254 3.01 -4.52 0.71
C MET A 254 4.30 -5.34 0.65
N THR A 255 4.96 -5.53 1.80
CA THR A 255 6.18 -6.34 1.89
C THR A 255 5.87 -7.83 1.72
N SER A 256 6.83 -8.59 1.23
CA SER A 256 6.71 -10.05 1.08
C SER A 256 7.23 -10.82 2.31
N PHE A 257 6.86 -12.09 2.40
CA PHE A 257 7.26 -12.97 3.50
C PHE A 257 8.68 -13.54 3.36
N ASN A 258 9.16 -13.73 2.13
CA ASN A 258 10.44 -14.37 1.86
C ASN A 258 11.63 -13.56 2.37
N THR A 259 12.73 -14.26 2.56
CA THR A 259 14.05 -13.63 2.72
C THR A 259 14.70 -13.39 1.36
N PHE A 260 15.48 -12.34 1.26
CA PHE A 260 16.40 -12.07 0.15
C PHE A 260 17.79 -11.72 0.72
N GLU A 261 18.83 -12.37 0.24
CA GLU A 261 20.19 -12.27 0.81
C GLU A 261 20.18 -12.55 2.34
N GLY A 262 19.33 -13.47 2.80
CA GLY A 262 19.20 -13.86 4.21
C GLY A 262 18.42 -12.86 5.09
N ILE A 263 17.88 -11.78 4.52
CA ILE A 263 17.13 -10.74 5.27
C ILE A 263 15.64 -10.82 4.86
N PRO A 264 14.69 -10.97 5.81
CA PRO A 264 13.27 -10.88 5.52
C PRO A 264 12.93 -9.55 4.84
N SER A 265 12.12 -9.60 3.79
CA SER A 265 11.77 -8.40 3.01
C SER A 265 11.20 -7.27 3.87
N THR A 266 10.42 -7.59 4.89
CA THR A 266 9.83 -6.63 5.85
C THR A 266 10.89 -5.86 6.66
N ALA A 267 12.08 -6.44 6.88
CA ALA A 267 13.21 -5.81 7.58
C ALA A 267 14.38 -5.44 6.63
N ASN A 268 14.20 -5.58 5.33
CA ASN A 268 15.26 -5.33 4.37
C ASN A 268 15.35 -3.84 4.01
N ARG A 269 16.17 -3.09 4.77
CA ARG A 269 16.37 -1.66 4.59
C ARG A 269 16.86 -1.31 3.19
N TRP A 270 17.79 -2.11 2.62
CA TRP A 270 18.27 -1.87 1.27
C TRP A 270 17.12 -1.93 0.26
N LEU A 271 16.24 -2.92 0.37
CA LEU A 271 15.10 -3.09 -0.52
C LEU A 271 14.07 -1.95 -0.37
N LEU A 272 13.65 -1.65 0.88
CA LEU A 272 12.56 -0.73 1.16
C LEU A 272 12.99 0.75 1.13
N THR A 273 14.19 1.05 1.61
CA THR A 273 14.67 2.43 1.69
C THR A 273 15.55 2.79 0.50
N ASP A 274 16.59 2.00 0.21
CA ASP A 274 17.57 2.42 -0.78
C ASP A 274 17.06 2.20 -2.21
N VAL A 275 16.41 1.05 -2.49
CA VAL A 275 15.83 0.77 -3.81
C VAL A 275 14.48 1.46 -3.99
N LEU A 276 13.48 1.11 -3.18
CA LEU A 276 12.10 1.58 -3.38
C LEU A 276 11.99 3.10 -3.25
N ARG A 277 12.49 3.67 -2.15
CA ARG A 277 12.36 5.11 -1.88
C ARG A 277 13.50 5.92 -2.51
N GLY A 278 14.75 5.46 -2.39
CA GLY A 278 15.92 6.19 -2.88
C GLY A 278 16.05 6.14 -4.40
N MET A 279 16.15 4.93 -4.95
CA MET A 279 16.39 4.73 -6.39
C MET A 279 15.14 5.02 -7.23
N TRP A 280 13.96 4.57 -6.80
CA TRP A 280 12.71 4.71 -7.55
C TRP A 280 11.88 5.93 -7.16
N GLY A 281 12.21 6.60 -6.08
CA GLY A 281 11.54 7.82 -5.64
C GLY A 281 10.13 7.60 -5.09
N PHE A 282 9.79 6.38 -4.65
CA PHE A 282 8.47 6.05 -4.10
C PHE A 282 8.13 6.91 -2.88
N LYS A 283 6.99 7.58 -2.91
CA LYS A 283 6.52 8.50 -1.87
C LYS A 283 5.37 7.96 -1.01
N GLY A 284 4.76 6.85 -1.43
CA GLY A 284 3.63 6.26 -0.74
C GLY A 284 4.01 5.51 0.54
N MET A 285 3.02 4.85 1.14
CA MET A 285 3.19 4.06 2.35
C MET A 285 3.57 2.61 2.06
N VAL A 286 4.31 1.99 3.00
CA VAL A 286 4.65 0.56 2.98
C VAL A 286 3.93 -0.12 4.13
N VAL A 287 3.12 -1.13 3.83
CA VAL A 287 2.45 -1.99 4.80
C VAL A 287 3.09 -3.37 4.79
N THR A 288 3.05 -4.08 5.91
CA THR A 288 3.44 -5.50 5.94
C THR A 288 2.38 -6.37 5.29
N ASP A 289 2.75 -7.59 4.89
CA ASP A 289 1.79 -8.67 4.76
C ASP A 289 1.29 -9.12 6.14
N TYR A 290 0.30 -9.99 6.16
CA TYR A 290 -0.37 -10.47 7.37
C TYR A 290 0.61 -11.08 8.37
N THR A 291 0.71 -10.50 9.56
CA THR A 291 1.64 -10.91 10.64
C THR A 291 3.13 -10.95 10.28
N ALA A 292 3.55 -10.36 9.17
CA ALA A 292 4.93 -10.52 8.66
C ALA A 292 6.01 -9.95 9.60
N ILE A 293 5.69 -9.01 10.50
CA ILE A 293 6.62 -8.59 11.54
C ILE A 293 6.81 -9.73 12.55
N ALA A 294 5.73 -10.32 13.06
CA ALA A 294 5.81 -11.41 14.02
C ALA A 294 6.49 -12.66 13.44
N GLU A 295 6.27 -12.95 12.17
CA GLU A 295 6.92 -14.09 11.48
C GLU A 295 8.45 -13.97 11.43
N MET A 296 9.01 -12.77 11.52
CA MET A 296 10.47 -12.60 11.60
C MET A 296 11.08 -13.19 12.87
N ILE A 297 10.28 -13.47 13.91
CA ILE A 297 10.71 -14.20 15.11
C ILE A 297 11.12 -15.62 14.72
N ASP A 298 10.36 -16.28 13.86
CA ASP A 298 10.64 -17.65 13.39
C ASP A 298 11.86 -17.69 12.47
N HIS A 299 12.23 -16.58 11.85
CA HIS A 299 13.51 -16.41 11.16
C HIS A 299 14.71 -16.19 12.12
N GLY A 300 14.51 -16.20 13.44
CA GLY A 300 15.57 -16.08 14.42
C GLY A 300 16.10 -14.66 14.63
N LEU A 301 15.37 -13.61 14.22
CA LEU A 301 15.83 -12.22 14.34
C LEU A 301 15.60 -11.60 15.74
N GLY A 302 14.95 -12.30 16.66
CA GLY A 302 14.75 -11.87 18.03
C GLY A 302 13.28 -11.89 18.47
N ASP A 303 12.97 -11.16 19.55
CA ASP A 303 11.61 -11.02 20.08
C ASP A 303 10.78 -10.00 19.26
N LEU A 304 9.47 -9.91 19.52
CA LEU A 304 8.55 -9.02 18.82
C LEU A 304 9.02 -7.56 18.84
N LYS A 305 9.61 -7.09 19.94
CA LYS A 305 10.15 -5.72 20.04
C LYS A 305 11.33 -5.50 19.09
N THR A 306 12.23 -6.47 19.03
CA THR A 306 13.40 -6.42 18.15
C THR A 306 12.99 -6.41 16.67
N VAL A 307 12.12 -7.33 16.27
CA VAL A 307 11.68 -7.41 14.86
C VAL A 307 10.83 -6.20 14.44
N SER A 308 10.03 -5.64 15.34
CA SER A 308 9.28 -4.39 15.10
C SER A 308 10.22 -3.20 14.87
N ALA A 309 11.28 -3.08 15.67
CA ALA A 309 12.28 -2.05 15.49
C ALA A 309 13.04 -2.21 14.15
N LEU A 310 13.39 -3.44 13.77
CA LEU A 310 14.01 -3.74 12.48
C LEU A 310 13.11 -3.35 11.31
N ALA A 311 11.83 -3.70 11.35
CA ALA A 311 10.87 -3.38 10.29
C ALA A 311 10.69 -1.86 10.10
N LEU A 312 10.48 -1.10 11.18
CA LEU A 312 10.32 0.35 11.08
C LEU A 312 11.59 1.02 10.58
N ASN A 313 12.77 0.63 11.08
CA ASN A 313 14.06 1.16 10.65
C ASN A 313 14.39 0.80 9.19
N ALA A 314 13.82 -0.29 8.68
CA ALA A 314 13.94 -0.66 7.27
C ALA A 314 13.07 0.21 6.34
N GLY A 315 12.02 0.84 6.86
CA GLY A 315 11.12 1.70 6.08
C GLY A 315 9.70 1.14 5.91
N THR A 316 9.34 0.11 6.68
CA THR A 316 7.95 -0.39 6.78
C THR A 316 7.14 0.55 7.66
N ASP A 317 6.05 1.11 7.11
CA ASP A 317 5.28 2.16 7.76
C ASP A 317 4.11 1.61 8.59
N MET A 318 3.46 0.53 8.17
CA MET A 318 2.25 0.03 8.82
C MET A 318 2.34 -1.48 9.07
N ASP A 319 1.99 -1.89 10.28
CA ASP A 319 1.97 -3.27 10.76
C ASP A 319 0.58 -3.88 10.60
N MET A 320 0.47 -4.93 9.78
CA MET A 320 -0.76 -5.69 9.61
C MET A 320 -0.78 -6.86 10.61
N MET A 321 -1.56 -6.73 11.67
CA MET A 321 -1.95 -7.79 12.61
C MET A 321 -0.86 -8.34 13.57
N SER A 322 0.37 -7.87 13.52
CA SER A 322 1.38 -8.37 14.48
C SER A 322 1.23 -7.77 15.87
N ASP A 323 0.48 -6.66 16.02
CA ASP A 323 0.45 -5.81 17.22
C ASP A 323 1.87 -5.38 17.71
N GLY A 324 2.86 -5.54 16.83
CA GLY A 324 4.25 -5.29 17.10
C GLY A 324 4.54 -3.81 17.33
N TYR A 325 4.08 -2.96 16.42
CA TYR A 325 4.28 -1.51 16.53
C TYR A 325 3.53 -0.94 17.72
N LEU A 326 2.25 -1.27 17.85
CA LEU A 326 1.41 -0.76 18.94
C LEU A 326 1.94 -1.18 20.32
N GLY A 327 2.41 -2.42 20.44
CA GLY A 327 2.86 -2.99 21.72
C GLY A 327 4.29 -2.64 22.11
N THR A 328 5.17 -2.26 21.16
CA THR A 328 6.62 -2.24 21.47
C THR A 328 7.36 -0.95 21.10
N LEU A 329 6.87 -0.15 20.14
CA LEU A 329 7.65 0.99 19.62
C LEU A 329 7.90 2.07 20.67
N ALA A 330 6.97 2.34 21.59
CA ALA A 330 7.19 3.32 22.65
C ALA A 330 8.40 2.93 23.53
N GLN A 331 8.52 1.64 23.89
CA GLN A 331 9.66 1.13 24.61
C GLN A 331 10.94 1.15 23.76
N SER A 332 10.85 0.78 22.49
CA SER A 332 11.99 0.82 21.55
C SER A 332 12.57 2.22 21.38
N ILE A 333 11.73 3.26 21.43
CA ILE A 333 12.16 4.66 21.41
C ILE A 333 12.88 5.01 22.72
N ALA A 334 12.31 4.65 23.87
CA ALA A 334 12.94 4.89 25.18
C ALA A 334 14.31 4.19 25.32
N GLU A 335 14.48 3.03 24.67
CA GLU A 335 15.74 2.28 24.61
C GLU A 335 16.71 2.78 23.50
N GLY A 336 16.33 3.76 22.70
CA GLY A 336 17.14 4.28 21.59
C GLY A 336 17.30 3.35 20.39
N LYS A 337 16.48 2.29 20.29
CA LYS A 337 16.48 1.34 19.17
C LYS A 337 15.79 1.88 17.92
N VAL A 338 14.84 2.77 18.13
CA VAL A 338 14.06 3.46 17.09
C VAL A 338 14.05 4.95 17.42
N SER A 339 14.16 5.80 16.42
CA SER A 339 14.01 7.24 16.63
C SER A 339 12.53 7.67 16.54
N GLU A 340 12.13 8.67 17.32
CA GLU A 340 10.80 9.28 17.14
C GLU A 340 10.61 9.85 15.74
N ALA A 341 11.68 10.30 15.11
CA ALA A 341 11.67 10.78 13.73
C ALA A 341 11.27 9.70 12.73
N ALA A 342 11.64 8.43 12.96
CA ALA A 342 11.21 7.31 12.12
C ALA A 342 9.70 7.05 12.25
N VAL A 343 9.16 7.09 13.47
CA VAL A 343 7.71 7.00 13.73
C VAL A 343 6.97 8.17 13.07
N ASN A 344 7.49 9.39 13.22
CA ASN A 344 6.91 10.58 12.59
C ASN A 344 6.87 10.46 11.07
N ALA A 345 7.94 9.97 10.44
CA ALA A 345 7.99 9.78 9.00
C ALA A 345 6.99 8.73 8.50
N ALA A 346 6.84 7.61 9.21
CA ALA A 346 5.87 6.57 8.89
C ALA A 346 4.42 7.09 9.07
N CYS A 347 4.13 7.74 10.21
CA CYS A 347 2.83 8.35 10.49
C CYS A 347 2.45 9.37 9.41
N ARG A 348 3.37 10.24 9.01
CA ARG A 348 3.15 11.22 7.93
C ARG A 348 2.68 10.54 6.64
N ARG A 349 3.32 9.46 6.19
CA ARG A 349 2.95 8.76 4.95
C ARG A 349 1.54 8.17 5.02
N VAL A 350 1.13 7.66 6.17
CA VAL A 350 -0.24 7.18 6.39
C VAL A 350 -1.24 8.34 6.33
N LEU A 351 -0.93 9.49 6.94
CA LEU A 351 -1.78 10.69 6.90
C LEU A 351 -1.85 11.29 5.50
N GLU A 352 -0.76 11.29 4.74
CA GLU A 352 -0.73 11.71 3.34
C GLU A 352 -1.61 10.81 2.44
N ALA A 353 -1.61 9.50 2.66
CA ALA A 353 -2.50 8.58 1.97
C ALA A 353 -3.98 8.92 2.26
N LYS A 354 -4.32 9.17 3.52
CA LYS A 354 -5.68 9.59 3.92
C LYS A 354 -6.09 10.93 3.30
N TRP A 355 -5.15 11.88 3.22
CA TRP A 355 -5.39 13.16 2.56
C TRP A 355 -5.68 12.97 1.07
N LYS A 356 -4.83 12.24 0.36
CA LYS A 356 -4.97 11.98 -1.07
C LYS A 356 -6.24 11.21 -1.44
N LEU A 357 -6.72 10.38 -0.53
CA LEU A 357 -8.04 9.72 -0.61
C LEU A 357 -9.21 10.69 -0.32
N GLY A 358 -8.94 11.94 0.07
CA GLY A 358 -9.96 12.92 0.41
C GLY A 358 -10.68 12.68 1.73
N LEU A 359 -10.21 11.76 2.58
CA LEU A 359 -10.90 11.36 3.81
C LEU A 359 -10.97 12.46 4.87
N PHE A 360 -10.03 13.40 4.89
CA PHE A 360 -10.08 14.54 5.80
C PHE A 360 -11.12 15.60 5.37
N ALA A 361 -11.44 15.68 4.08
CA ALA A 361 -12.48 16.57 3.58
C ALA A 361 -13.89 15.96 3.79
N ASP A 362 -14.01 14.66 3.54
CA ASP A 362 -15.24 13.90 3.78
C ASP A 362 -14.88 12.44 4.14
N PRO A 363 -14.96 12.06 5.43
CA PRO A 363 -14.64 10.70 5.88
C PRO A 363 -15.65 9.64 5.40
N TYR A 364 -16.79 10.06 4.89
CA TYR A 364 -17.88 9.19 4.44
C TYR A 364 -18.09 9.17 2.91
N ARG A 365 -17.14 9.69 2.17
CA ARG A 365 -17.24 9.84 0.71
C ARG A 365 -17.32 8.52 -0.07
N TYR A 366 -16.91 7.43 0.55
CA TYR A 366 -16.98 6.08 0.02
C TYR A 366 -18.20 5.33 0.53
#